data_e4090b7495debef6de60fc2dfb65d816
#
_entry.id   e4090b7495debef6de60fc2dfb65d816
#
_cell.length_a   1.000
_cell.length_b   1.000
_cell.length_c   1.000
_cell.angle_alpha   90.00
_cell.angle_beta   90.00
_cell.angle_gamma   90.00
#
_symmetry.space_group_name_H-M   'P 1'
#
loop_
_entity.id
_entity.type
_entity.pdbx_description
1 polymer ?
#
loop_
_entity_poly.entity_id
_entity_poly.type
_entity_poly.pdbx_seq_one_letter_code
_entity_poly.pdbx_strand_id
1 'polypeptide(L)'
;MAMPPYTIACQECGAVATLKVASQWSDGETRELKTYAIVCAGCLRSALGQARARHSQCRVLPGEAVDPPGVWELAVGQPSGALPRRTDLE
;
A
#
# COMPACT_ATOMS: atom_id res chain seq x y z
N MET A 1 20.55 -9.12 22.82
CA MET A 1 20.79 -8.74 21.41
C MET A 1 19.49 -8.25 20.82
N ALA A 2 19.47 -7.04 20.35
CA ALA A 2 18.28 -6.52 19.73
C ALA A 2 18.02 -7.29 18.44
N MET A 3 16.78 -7.74 18.25
CA MET A 3 16.41 -8.32 16.98
C MET A 3 16.52 -7.24 15.89
N PRO A 4 17.08 -7.58 14.74
CA PRO A 4 17.07 -6.64 13.65
C PRO A 4 15.62 -6.26 13.34
N PRO A 5 15.36 -5.01 12.97
CA PRO A 5 14.02 -4.63 12.56
C PRO A 5 13.58 -5.52 11.42
N TYR A 6 12.29 -5.82 11.37
CA TYR A 6 11.74 -6.60 10.27
C TYR A 6 12.06 -5.90 8.97
N THR A 7 12.78 -6.60 8.10
CA THR A 7 12.91 -6.16 6.72
C THR A 7 11.88 -6.92 5.91
N ILE A 8 11.04 -6.18 5.19
CA ILE A 8 10.07 -6.77 4.29
C ILE A 8 10.69 -6.73 2.91
N ALA A 9 10.70 -7.86 2.23
CA ALA A 9 11.22 -7.94 0.88
C ALA A 9 10.23 -7.35 -0.12
N CYS A 10 10.76 -6.62 -1.11
CA CYS A 10 9.99 -6.17 -2.25
C CYS A 10 9.40 -7.38 -2.97
N GLN A 11 8.10 -7.35 -3.23
CA GLN A 11 7.40 -8.47 -3.85
C GLN A 11 7.79 -8.68 -5.31
N GLU A 12 8.40 -7.70 -5.95
CA GLU A 12 8.81 -7.80 -7.35
C GLU A 12 10.28 -8.16 -7.56
N CYS A 13 11.19 -7.60 -6.74
CA CYS A 13 12.62 -7.81 -6.98
C CYS A 13 13.38 -8.41 -5.79
N GLY A 14 12.75 -8.55 -4.63
CA GLY A 14 13.38 -9.13 -3.45
C GLY A 14 14.28 -8.18 -2.65
N ALA A 15 14.50 -6.95 -3.10
CA ALA A 15 15.22 -5.94 -2.34
C ALA A 15 14.39 -5.51 -1.12
N VAL A 16 14.99 -4.74 -0.20
CA VAL A 16 14.26 -4.23 0.95
C VAL A 16 13.14 -3.31 0.48
N ALA A 17 11.91 -3.61 0.89
CA ALA A 17 10.75 -2.81 0.57
C ALA A 17 10.68 -1.59 1.49
N THR A 18 10.34 -0.44 0.92
CA THR A 18 10.21 0.82 1.66
C THR A 18 8.86 1.48 1.46
N LEU A 19 8.04 0.95 0.55
CA LEU A 19 6.79 1.57 0.14
C LEU A 19 5.66 0.55 0.09
N LYS A 20 4.46 1.03 0.40
CA LYS A 20 3.23 0.24 0.35
C LYS A 20 2.28 0.89 -0.62
N VAL A 21 1.80 0.13 -1.60
CA VAL A 21 0.77 0.57 -2.54
C VAL A 21 -0.56 0.01 -2.06
N ALA A 22 -1.50 0.89 -1.78
CA ALA A 22 -2.78 0.50 -1.19
C ALA A 22 -3.88 1.48 -1.58
N SER A 23 -5.13 1.06 -1.39
CA SER A 23 -6.29 1.94 -1.49
C SER A 23 -6.99 2.02 -0.14
N GLN A 24 -7.50 3.19 0.21
CA GLN A 24 -8.37 3.33 1.36
C GLN A 24 -9.75 2.80 1.01
N TRP A 25 -10.22 1.85 1.79
CA TRP A 25 -11.57 1.31 1.70
C TRP A 25 -12.39 1.82 2.88
N SER A 26 -13.64 2.13 2.62
CA SER A 26 -14.58 2.56 3.66
C SER A 26 -15.97 2.04 3.35
N ASP A 27 -16.71 1.66 4.38
CA ASP A 27 -18.13 1.31 4.28
C ASP A 27 -19.04 2.36 4.95
N GLY A 28 -18.47 3.51 5.31
CA GLY A 28 -19.17 4.55 6.06
C GLY A 28 -18.98 4.47 7.57
N GLU A 29 -18.63 3.30 8.11
CA GLU A 29 -18.38 3.09 9.53
C GLU A 29 -16.93 2.70 9.80
N THR A 30 -16.34 1.90 8.93
CA THR A 30 -14.98 1.37 9.05
C THR A 30 -14.13 1.83 7.90
N ARG A 31 -12.86 2.14 8.19
CA ARG A 31 -11.86 2.47 7.19
C ARG A 31 -10.69 1.52 7.30
N GLU A 32 -10.25 1.01 6.17
CA GLU A 32 -9.11 0.09 6.11
C GLU A 32 -8.25 0.39 4.89
N LEU A 33 -6.97 0.00 4.95
CA LEU A 33 -6.09 0.03 3.80
C LEU A 33 -6.13 -1.34 3.13
N LYS A 34 -6.53 -1.34 1.86
CA LYS A 34 -6.47 -2.53 1.01
C LYS A 34 -5.12 -2.53 0.30
N THR A 35 -4.20 -3.36 0.77
CA THR A 35 -2.84 -3.40 0.24
C THR A 35 -2.78 -4.17 -1.07
N TYR A 36 -2.23 -3.55 -2.10
CA TYR A 36 -1.98 -4.21 -3.39
C TYR A 36 -0.58 -4.80 -3.46
N ALA A 37 0.42 -4.03 -3.00
CA ALA A 37 1.81 -4.45 -3.09
C ALA A 37 2.67 -3.77 -2.03
N ILE A 38 3.76 -4.44 -1.69
CA ILE A 38 4.81 -3.90 -0.83
C ILE A 38 6.09 -3.98 -1.66
N VAL A 39 6.71 -2.83 -1.95
CA VAL A 39 7.77 -2.74 -2.93
C VAL A 39 8.87 -1.76 -2.52
N CYS A 40 10.02 -1.87 -3.19
CA CYS A 40 11.06 -0.85 -3.11
C CYS A 40 10.77 0.31 -4.05
N ALA A 41 11.52 1.40 -3.91
CA ALA A 41 11.33 2.58 -4.74
C ALA A 41 11.52 2.29 -6.24
N GLY A 42 12.44 1.38 -6.57
CA GLY A 42 12.71 1.01 -7.97
C GLY A 42 11.58 0.27 -8.67
N CYS A 43 10.72 -0.42 -7.89
CA CYS A 43 9.59 -1.19 -8.43
C CYS A 43 8.25 -0.45 -8.28
N LEU A 44 8.26 0.74 -7.70
CA LEU A 44 7.02 1.47 -7.37
C LEU A 44 6.16 1.76 -8.61
N ARG A 45 6.76 2.23 -9.68
CA ARG A 45 6.01 2.60 -10.89
C ARG A 45 5.24 1.41 -11.46
N SER A 46 5.90 0.26 -11.54
CA SER A 46 5.28 -0.97 -12.02
C SER A 46 4.14 -1.41 -11.09
N ALA A 47 4.41 -1.43 -9.77
CA ALA A 47 3.43 -1.83 -8.78
C ALA A 47 2.21 -0.90 -8.78
N LEU A 48 2.43 0.40 -8.89
CA LEU A 48 1.35 1.39 -8.91
C LEU A 48 0.47 1.23 -10.16
N GLY A 49 1.09 0.96 -11.32
CA GLY A 49 0.35 0.69 -12.56
C GLY A 49 -0.52 -0.56 -12.44
N GLN A 50 0.01 -1.63 -11.86
CA GLN A 50 -0.74 -2.86 -11.62
C GLN A 50 -1.89 -2.62 -10.61
N ALA A 51 -1.63 -1.86 -9.57
CA ALA A 51 -2.65 -1.54 -8.57
C ALA A 51 -3.80 -0.74 -9.19
N ARG A 52 -3.49 0.22 -10.04
CA ARG A 52 -4.50 1.01 -10.76
C ARG A 52 -5.37 0.12 -11.66
N ALA A 53 -4.76 -0.85 -12.33
CA ALA A 53 -5.50 -1.81 -13.15
C ALA A 53 -6.44 -2.67 -12.30
N ARG A 54 -5.97 -3.16 -11.15
CA ARG A 54 -6.80 -3.92 -10.22
C ARG A 54 -7.92 -3.07 -9.66
N HIS A 55 -7.64 -1.82 -9.32
CA HIS A 55 -8.66 -0.90 -8.79
C HIS A 55 -9.78 -0.68 -9.80
N SER A 56 -9.46 -0.52 -11.08
CA SER A 56 -10.46 -0.31 -12.12
C SER A 56 -11.38 -1.53 -12.30
N GLN A 57 -10.95 -2.72 -11.88
CA GLN A 57 -11.72 -3.96 -11.96
C GLN A 57 -12.41 -4.30 -10.64
N CYS A 58 -12.17 -3.52 -9.59
CA CYS A 58 -12.71 -3.81 -8.27
C CYS A 58 -14.22 -3.54 -8.26
N ARG A 59 -14.98 -4.51 -7.76
CA ARG A 59 -16.41 -4.31 -7.51
C ARG A 59 -16.61 -3.69 -6.15
N VAL A 60 -17.30 -2.57 -6.14
CA VAL A 60 -17.63 -1.84 -4.91
C VAL A 60 -19.11 -2.06 -4.64
N LEU A 61 -19.42 -2.58 -3.45
CA LEU A 61 -20.80 -2.80 -3.03
C LEU A 61 -21.45 -1.47 -2.64
N PRO A 62 -22.80 -1.38 -2.68
CA PRO A 62 -23.48 -0.18 -2.22
C PRO A 62 -23.08 0.16 -0.77
N GLY A 63 -22.78 1.42 -0.52
CA GLY A 63 -22.32 1.89 0.79
C GLY A 63 -20.81 1.79 1.01
N GLU A 64 -20.07 1.15 0.11
CA GLU A 64 -18.63 1.09 0.16
C GLU A 64 -17.99 2.11 -0.78
N ALA A 65 -16.78 2.56 -0.40
CA ALA A 65 -15.96 3.41 -1.25
C ALA A 65 -14.52 2.90 -1.22
N VAL A 66 -13.90 2.84 -2.39
CA VAL A 66 -12.48 2.46 -2.51
C VAL A 66 -11.79 3.57 -3.28
N ASP A 67 -10.88 4.28 -2.61
CA ASP A 67 -10.14 5.37 -3.23
C ASP A 67 -9.15 4.82 -4.27
N PRO A 68 -8.70 5.65 -5.22
CA PRO A 68 -7.62 5.26 -6.13
C PRO A 68 -6.37 4.84 -5.34
N PRO A 69 -5.54 3.95 -5.90
CA PRO A 69 -4.33 3.52 -5.22
C PRO A 69 -3.40 4.67 -4.87
N GLY A 70 -2.90 4.65 -3.65
CA GLY A 70 -1.93 5.60 -3.13
C GLY A 70 -0.68 4.91 -2.64
N VAL A 71 0.30 5.69 -2.22
CA VAL A 71 1.60 5.23 -1.74
C VAL A 71 1.82 5.68 -0.31
N TRP A 72 2.22 4.76 0.54
CA TRP A 72 2.59 5.02 1.93
C TRP A 72 4.01 4.55 2.18
N GLU A 73 4.73 5.26 3.05
CA GLU A 73 6.03 4.80 3.54
C GLU A 73 5.83 3.67 4.55
N LEU A 74 6.61 2.60 4.40
CA LEU A 74 6.65 1.55 5.41
C LEU A 74 7.45 2.03 6.61
N ALA A 75 6.87 1.87 7.79
CA ALA A 75 7.55 2.14 9.05
C ALA A 75 7.40 0.92 9.94
N VAL A 76 8.51 0.32 10.34
CA VAL A 76 8.52 -0.86 11.18
C VAL A 76 7.86 -0.53 12.53
N GLY A 77 6.96 -1.39 12.96
CA GLY A 77 6.25 -1.22 14.22
C GLY A 77 5.09 -0.25 14.18
N GLN A 78 4.79 0.37 13.05
CA GLN A 78 3.67 1.28 12.90
C GLN A 78 2.45 0.57 12.30
N PRO A 79 1.25 0.78 12.84
CA PRO A 79 0.03 0.26 12.21
C PRO A 79 -0.24 0.96 10.89
N SER A 80 -0.96 0.29 9.99
CA SER A 80 -1.25 0.82 8.66
C SER A 80 -1.87 2.21 8.67
N GLY A 81 -2.72 2.50 9.65
CA GLY A 81 -3.37 3.81 9.77
C GLY A 81 -2.43 4.95 10.16
N ALA A 82 -1.22 4.64 10.65
CA ALA A 82 -0.24 5.63 11.07
C ALA A 82 0.90 5.81 10.06
N LEU A 83 0.88 5.10 8.93
CA LEU A 83 1.93 5.23 7.92
C LEU A 83 1.81 6.57 7.18
N PRO A 84 2.93 7.28 6.96
CA PRO A 84 2.91 8.51 6.18
C PRO A 84 2.52 8.24 4.73
N ARG A 85 1.60 9.03 4.20
CA ARG A 85 1.23 8.95 2.79
C ARG A 85 2.19 9.77 1.94
N ARG A 86 2.60 9.19 0.84
CA ARG A 86 3.52 9.85 -0.10
C ARG A 86 2.77 10.21 -1.39
N THR A 87 2.00 11.28 -1.33
CA THR A 87 1.24 11.76 -2.49
C THR A 87 2.16 12.22 -3.62
N ASP A 88 3.38 12.61 -3.30
CA ASP A 88 4.41 12.99 -4.28
C ASP A 88 4.86 11.83 -5.17
N LEU A 89 4.58 10.59 -4.76
CA LEU A 89 4.97 9.39 -5.51
C LEU A 89 3.80 8.76 -6.27
N GLU A 90 2.61 9.33 -6.14
CA GLU A 90 1.38 8.77 -6.75
C GLU A 90 1.16 9.21 -8.19
#